data_a89832ef39325c5a200db53a16ba511d
#
_entry.id   a89832ef39325c5a200db53a16ba511d
#
_cell.length_a   1.000
_cell.length_b   1.000
_cell.length_c   1.000
_cell.angle_alpha   90.00
_cell.angle_beta   90.00
_cell.angle_gamma   90.00
#
_symmetry.space_group_name_H-M   'P 1'
#
loop_
_entity.id
_entity.type
_entity.pdbx_description
1 polymer ?
#
loop_
_entity_poly.entity_id
_entity_poly.type
_entity_poly.pdbx_seq_one_letter_code
_entity_poly.pdbx_strand_id
1 'polypeptide(L)'
;MKSVFLKNSVLALTLLASTLASFVGSVPSYAQTQCMKQCASQSAAKTYAARPTWDALNGEINFYIANDLGRNGYYQQKPIAELMGEMADAVNPECVIAAGDIHHFNGVTSVNDPLWMTNYELVYSHPELMLDWFSVCGNHEYRGNTQAVLDYGKVSRRWVMPSKYYTKVYDHKGTSIRIVFLDTTPLIDKYREANEKYPDACKEDMQKQLSWLDQTLKGAKEDWVVVVGHHPIYAETGKTVNERLDMQKRVMPLLHKYNNVAMYVCGHIHNFQHIQMKGDNIDYIVNSSASLARKVKPVDGTVFCSPAEGFSVLTADKKQLRLSMIDKDGNIIHTVTKNK
;
A
#
# COMPACT_ATOMS: atom_id res chain seq x y z
N MET A 1 -44.55 -32.24 50.06
CA MET A 1 -45.79 -32.84 49.50
C MET A 1 -45.58 -33.04 48.00
N LYS A 2 -45.59 -34.33 47.61
CA LYS A 2 -46.06 -34.92 46.36
C LYS A 2 -45.36 -34.36 45.07
N SER A 3 -44.37 -35.00 44.44
CA SER A 3 -44.35 -36.29 43.72
C SER A 3 -45.44 -36.42 42.64
N VAL A 4 -45.02 -36.90 41.46
CA VAL A 4 -45.83 -37.49 40.37
C VAL A 4 -45.67 -36.63 39.08
N PHE A 5 -45.19 -37.04 37.87
CA PHE A 5 -44.96 -38.36 37.28
C PHE A 5 -43.98 -38.23 36.11
N LEU A 6 -43.00 -39.08 36.06
CA LEU A 6 -42.42 -39.57 34.83
C LEU A 6 -43.41 -40.56 34.20
N LYS A 7 -43.69 -40.48 32.91
CA LYS A 7 -43.65 -41.62 31.99
C LYS A 7 -44.20 -41.27 30.59
N ASN A 8 -43.57 -41.88 29.62
CA ASN A 8 -44.04 -42.12 28.25
C ASN A 8 -43.78 -41.03 27.20
N SER A 9 -42.71 -41.20 26.49
CA SER A 9 -42.71 -41.31 25.03
C SER A 9 -41.33 -41.70 24.50
N VAL A 10 -40.95 -42.94 24.77
CA VAL A 10 -39.97 -43.69 23.98
C VAL A 10 -40.79 -44.64 23.15
N LEU A 11 -41.32 -44.17 22.01
CA LEU A 11 -41.83 -45.03 20.92
C LEU A 11 -42.31 -44.18 19.72
N ALA A 12 -41.39 -43.51 19.02
CA ALA A 12 -41.67 -42.94 17.70
C ALA A 12 -40.36 -42.61 16.92
N LEU A 13 -39.33 -43.46 17.04
CA LEU A 13 -38.10 -43.25 16.27
C LEU A 13 -37.58 -44.52 15.55
N THR A 14 -38.47 -45.43 15.19
CA THR A 14 -38.07 -46.67 14.46
C THR A 14 -38.91 -46.99 13.25
N LEU A 15 -39.56 -46.01 12.62
CA LEU A 15 -40.36 -46.29 11.39
C LEU A 15 -40.19 -45.21 10.29
N LEU A 16 -39.02 -44.57 10.18
CA LEU A 16 -38.73 -43.65 9.07
C LEU A 16 -37.37 -43.93 8.39
N ALA A 17 -36.83 -45.15 8.55
CA ALA A 17 -35.58 -45.55 7.92
C ALA A 17 -35.71 -46.55 6.76
N SER A 18 -36.91 -46.77 6.22
CA SER A 18 -37.10 -47.79 5.20
C SER A 18 -37.80 -47.36 3.89
N THR A 19 -37.87 -46.02 3.62
CA THR A 19 -38.48 -45.56 2.33
C THR A 19 -37.65 -44.48 1.59
N LEU A 20 -36.37 -44.41 1.83
CA LEU A 20 -35.45 -43.49 1.08
C LEU A 20 -34.39 -44.24 0.24
N ALA A 21 -34.66 -45.48 -0.13
CA ALA A 21 -33.75 -46.32 -0.93
C ALA A 21 -34.31 -46.71 -2.30
N SER A 22 -35.02 -45.83 -3.00
CA SER A 22 -35.48 -46.17 -4.38
C SER A 22 -35.71 -44.95 -5.29
N PHE A 23 -34.88 -43.91 -5.20
CA PHE A 23 -34.80 -42.89 -6.26
C PHE A 23 -33.39 -42.35 -6.42
N VAL A 24 -32.45 -43.27 -6.67
CA VAL A 24 -31.20 -42.90 -7.37
C VAL A 24 -31.46 -43.22 -8.84
N GLY A 25 -32.13 -42.31 -9.50
CA GLY A 25 -32.19 -42.31 -10.97
C GLY A 25 -30.75 -42.14 -11.47
N SER A 26 -30.25 -43.14 -12.21
CA SER A 26 -28.98 -43.07 -12.93
C SER A 26 -29.01 -41.86 -13.85
N VAL A 27 -28.31 -40.79 -13.50
CA VAL A 27 -28.02 -39.69 -14.41
C VAL A 27 -27.18 -40.31 -15.55
N PRO A 28 -27.54 -40.13 -16.83
CA PRO A 28 -26.77 -40.72 -17.92
C PRO A 28 -25.31 -40.25 -17.82
N SER A 29 -24.37 -41.20 -17.93
CA SER A 29 -22.91 -40.95 -17.83
C SER A 29 -22.40 -39.85 -18.77
N TYR A 30 -23.16 -39.58 -19.83
CA TYR A 30 -22.88 -38.55 -20.82
C TYR A 30 -23.05 -37.10 -20.27
N ALA A 31 -24.04 -36.85 -19.40
CA ALA A 31 -24.26 -35.52 -18.77
C ALA A 31 -23.19 -35.23 -17.72
N GLN A 32 -22.76 -36.22 -16.93
CA GLN A 32 -21.67 -36.06 -15.97
C GLN A 32 -20.33 -35.78 -16.66
N THR A 33 -20.06 -36.44 -17.78
CA THR A 33 -18.81 -36.23 -18.54
C THR A 33 -18.76 -34.85 -19.21
N GLN A 34 -19.91 -34.32 -19.67
CA GLN A 34 -19.96 -32.96 -20.22
C GLN A 34 -19.87 -31.86 -19.12
N CYS A 35 -20.52 -32.07 -17.98
CA CYS A 35 -20.41 -31.13 -16.85
C CYS A 35 -18.98 -31.05 -16.31
N MET A 36 -18.29 -32.19 -16.16
CA MET A 36 -16.87 -32.20 -15.77
C MET A 36 -15.96 -31.59 -16.85
N LYS A 37 -16.23 -31.80 -18.14
CA LYS A 37 -15.47 -31.12 -19.20
C LYS A 37 -15.73 -29.63 -19.28
N GLN A 38 -16.95 -29.16 -18.99
CA GLN A 38 -17.25 -27.72 -18.89
C GLN A 38 -16.65 -27.07 -17.64
N CYS A 39 -16.67 -27.74 -16.48
CA CYS A 39 -15.97 -27.24 -15.28
C CYS A 39 -14.44 -27.27 -15.47
N ALA A 40 -13.89 -28.30 -16.09
CA ALA A 40 -12.45 -28.37 -16.40
C ALA A 40 -12.00 -27.34 -17.45
N SER A 41 -12.89 -26.92 -18.36
CA SER A 41 -12.58 -25.87 -19.35
C SER A 41 -12.74 -24.43 -18.80
N GLN A 42 -13.44 -24.27 -17.68
CA GLN A 42 -13.57 -22.96 -17.00
C GLN A 42 -12.52 -22.73 -15.91
N SER A 43 -11.82 -23.77 -15.47
CA SER A 43 -10.67 -23.70 -14.58
C SER A 43 -9.33 -23.83 -15.33
N ALA A 44 -9.27 -23.45 -16.61
CA ALA A 44 -8.00 -23.08 -17.18
C ALA A 44 -7.52 -21.84 -16.38
N ALA A 45 -6.76 -22.08 -15.31
CA ALA A 45 -5.95 -21.06 -14.70
C ALA A 45 -5.31 -20.29 -15.87
N LYS A 46 -5.60 -19.00 -16.00
CA LYS A 46 -4.81 -18.13 -16.87
C LYS A 46 -3.39 -18.28 -16.34
N THR A 47 -2.62 -19.21 -16.91
CA THR A 47 -1.17 -19.20 -16.74
C THR A 47 -0.73 -17.90 -17.41
N TYR A 48 -0.63 -16.85 -16.61
CA TYR A 48 0.09 -15.66 -17.01
C TYR A 48 1.52 -16.15 -17.21
N ALA A 49 1.92 -16.31 -18.48
CA ALA A 49 3.33 -16.48 -18.79
C ALA A 49 4.07 -15.35 -18.10
N ALA A 50 5.08 -15.69 -17.28
CA ALA A 50 5.92 -14.71 -16.62
C ALA A 50 6.31 -13.66 -17.67
N ARG A 51 5.88 -12.40 -17.46
CA ARG A 51 6.20 -11.35 -18.44
C ARG A 51 7.71 -11.11 -18.30
N PRO A 52 8.55 -11.30 -19.33
CA PRO A 52 10.01 -11.20 -19.19
C PRO A 52 10.49 -9.87 -18.60
N THR A 53 9.64 -8.83 -18.71
CA THR A 53 9.89 -7.50 -18.18
C THR A 53 9.86 -7.42 -16.65
N TRP A 54 9.21 -8.34 -15.95
CA TRP A 54 9.12 -8.31 -14.49
C TRP A 54 10.39 -8.82 -13.81
N ASP A 55 11.09 -9.78 -14.39
CA ASP A 55 12.38 -10.25 -13.88
C ASP A 55 13.41 -9.11 -13.83
N ALA A 56 13.30 -8.12 -14.72
CA ALA A 56 14.12 -6.92 -14.71
C ALA A 56 13.89 -6.00 -13.50
N LEU A 57 12.80 -6.21 -12.75
CA LEU A 57 12.49 -5.46 -11.52
C LEU A 57 13.16 -6.06 -10.29
N ASN A 58 13.73 -7.25 -10.39
CA ASN A 58 14.45 -7.90 -9.30
C ASN A 58 15.90 -7.37 -9.22
N GLY A 59 16.32 -6.97 -8.02
CA GLY A 59 17.68 -6.59 -7.68
C GLY A 59 18.09 -7.20 -6.34
N GLU A 60 19.06 -6.60 -5.68
CA GLU A 60 19.55 -7.13 -4.40
C GLU A 60 18.54 -6.90 -3.27
N ILE A 61 17.82 -5.75 -3.27
CA ILE A 61 16.78 -5.42 -2.29
C ILE A 61 15.62 -4.76 -3.03
N ASN A 62 14.41 -5.28 -2.87
CA ASN A 62 13.25 -4.80 -3.61
C ASN A 62 12.09 -4.46 -2.67
N PHE A 63 11.27 -3.46 -3.04
CA PHE A 63 10.10 -3.03 -2.29
C PHE A 63 8.95 -2.74 -3.23
N TYR A 64 7.74 -3.04 -2.80
CA TYR A 64 6.55 -2.41 -3.36
C TYR A 64 6.29 -1.07 -2.70
N ILE A 65 5.84 -0.07 -3.47
CA ILE A 65 5.34 1.20 -2.94
C ILE A 65 3.92 1.39 -3.46
N ALA A 66 2.95 1.46 -2.55
CA ALA A 66 1.54 1.67 -2.86
C ALA A 66 0.94 2.71 -1.90
N ASN A 67 -0.06 3.45 -2.34
CA ASN A 67 -0.70 4.51 -1.56
C ASN A 67 -2.11 4.81 -2.07
N ASP A 68 -2.84 5.61 -1.30
CA ASP A 68 -4.21 6.01 -1.63
C ASP A 68 -5.08 4.78 -1.95
N LEU A 69 -4.94 3.75 -1.11
CA LEU A 69 -5.42 2.40 -1.35
C LEU A 69 -6.93 2.27 -1.16
N GLY A 70 -7.43 2.77 -0.04
CA GLY A 70 -8.71 2.40 0.53
C GLY A 70 -9.92 2.87 -0.25
N ARG A 71 -10.57 1.96 -0.96
CA ARG A 71 -11.83 2.16 -1.68
C ARG A 71 -12.80 0.99 -1.49
N ASN A 72 -12.69 0.26 -0.38
CA ASN A 72 -13.50 -0.92 -0.08
C ASN A 72 -13.50 -1.97 -1.21
N GLY A 73 -12.36 -2.12 -1.88
CA GLY A 73 -12.18 -3.03 -3.01
C GLY A 73 -12.77 -2.54 -4.33
N TYR A 74 -13.31 -1.31 -4.39
CA TYR A 74 -13.85 -0.73 -5.63
C TYR A 74 -12.75 -0.13 -6.52
N TYR A 75 -13.12 0.29 -7.72
CA TYR A 75 -12.25 0.77 -8.78
C TYR A 75 -11.18 -0.27 -9.13
N GLN A 76 -9.92 0.14 -9.23
CA GLN A 76 -8.80 -0.75 -9.54
C GLN A 76 -8.12 -1.35 -8.29
N GLN A 77 -8.67 -1.15 -7.08
CA GLN A 77 -8.01 -1.59 -5.86
C GLN A 77 -7.75 -3.11 -5.83
N LYS A 78 -8.78 -3.94 -6.08
CA LYS A 78 -8.64 -5.40 -6.12
C LYS A 78 -7.78 -5.89 -7.29
N PRO A 79 -8.01 -5.43 -8.54
CA PRO A 79 -7.14 -5.81 -9.66
C PRO A 79 -5.67 -5.49 -9.44
N ILE A 80 -5.33 -4.33 -8.85
CA ILE A 80 -3.96 -3.95 -8.55
C ILE A 80 -3.38 -4.80 -7.41
N ALA A 81 -4.18 -5.10 -6.37
CA ALA A 81 -3.75 -5.97 -5.29
C ALA A 81 -3.42 -7.39 -5.79
N GLU A 82 -4.23 -7.95 -6.68
CA GLU A 82 -3.97 -9.24 -7.33
C GLU A 82 -2.70 -9.18 -8.19
N LEU A 83 -2.55 -8.15 -9.02
CA LEU A 83 -1.35 -7.93 -9.82
C LEU A 83 -0.07 -7.84 -8.97
N MET A 84 -0.11 -7.15 -7.82
CA MET A 84 1.02 -7.09 -6.89
C MET A 84 1.39 -8.49 -6.38
N GLY A 85 0.40 -9.35 -6.10
CA GLY A 85 0.61 -10.74 -5.71
C GLY A 85 1.20 -11.58 -6.83
N GLU A 86 0.64 -11.48 -8.06
CA GLU A 86 1.14 -12.20 -9.25
C GLU A 86 2.59 -11.83 -9.62
N MET A 87 2.98 -10.58 -9.38
CA MET A 87 4.32 -10.09 -9.67
C MET A 87 5.35 -10.45 -8.59
N ALA A 88 4.92 -10.86 -7.41
CA ALA A 88 5.80 -10.99 -6.25
C ALA A 88 6.91 -12.04 -6.43
N ASP A 89 6.62 -13.16 -7.10
CA ASP A 89 7.64 -14.18 -7.40
C ASP A 89 8.78 -13.63 -8.28
N ALA A 90 8.46 -12.75 -9.23
CA ALA A 90 9.46 -12.14 -10.10
C ALA A 90 10.21 -10.99 -9.41
N VAL A 91 9.51 -10.17 -8.61
CA VAL A 91 10.08 -8.99 -7.93
C VAL A 91 10.81 -9.37 -6.65
N ASN A 92 10.33 -10.38 -5.93
CA ASN A 92 10.82 -10.79 -4.60
C ASN A 92 10.89 -9.61 -3.61
N PRO A 93 9.77 -8.95 -3.26
CA PRO A 93 9.77 -7.77 -2.42
C PRO A 93 10.04 -8.11 -0.94
N GLU A 94 10.89 -7.35 -0.26
CA GLU A 94 11.14 -7.45 1.19
C GLU A 94 9.92 -6.99 2.02
N CYS A 95 9.21 -5.98 1.52
CA CYS A 95 8.02 -5.44 2.17
C CYS A 95 7.20 -4.59 1.21
N VAL A 96 6.01 -4.17 1.69
CA VAL A 96 5.22 -3.12 1.05
C VAL A 96 5.37 -1.83 1.85
N ILE A 97 5.70 -0.74 1.16
CA ILE A 97 5.71 0.63 1.68
C ILE A 97 4.37 1.26 1.34
N ALA A 98 3.54 1.48 2.35
CA ALA A 98 2.21 2.08 2.20
C ALA A 98 2.29 3.59 2.49
N ALA A 99 2.35 4.43 1.43
CA ALA A 99 2.61 5.85 1.55
C ALA A 99 1.35 6.70 1.85
N GLY A 100 0.50 6.21 2.76
CA GLY A 100 -0.66 6.94 3.33
C GLY A 100 -1.96 6.80 2.55
N ASP A 101 -3.03 7.33 3.15
CA ASP A 101 -4.41 7.25 2.67
C ASP A 101 -4.85 5.79 2.42
N ILE A 102 -4.66 4.97 3.44
CA ILE A 102 -5.05 3.55 3.44
C ILE A 102 -6.58 3.41 3.57
N HIS A 103 -7.22 4.39 4.19
CA HIS A 103 -8.66 4.38 4.48
C HIS A 103 -9.35 5.67 4.03
N HIS A 104 -9.92 5.68 2.83
CA HIS A 104 -10.81 6.75 2.42
C HIS A 104 -12.26 6.50 2.93
N PHE A 105 -13.04 7.52 3.34
CA PHE A 105 -12.68 8.96 3.30
C PHE A 105 -12.30 9.50 4.67
N ASN A 106 -12.64 8.84 5.78
CA ASN A 106 -12.56 9.39 7.12
C ASN A 106 -11.55 8.66 8.04
N GLY A 107 -10.70 7.81 7.48
CA GLY A 107 -9.83 6.95 8.29
C GLY A 107 -10.61 5.89 9.05
N VAL A 108 -9.96 5.24 10.01
CA VAL A 108 -10.55 4.24 10.91
C VAL A 108 -10.87 4.87 12.26
N THR A 109 -11.85 4.30 12.96
CA THR A 109 -12.28 4.75 14.31
C THR A 109 -11.58 3.96 15.42
N SER A 110 -11.19 2.72 15.14
CA SER A 110 -10.54 1.81 16.08
C SER A 110 -9.77 0.70 15.34
N VAL A 111 -9.03 -0.12 16.07
CA VAL A 111 -8.40 -1.35 15.55
C VAL A 111 -9.41 -2.40 15.10
N ASN A 112 -10.67 -2.30 15.52
CA ASN A 112 -11.76 -3.19 15.13
C ASN A 112 -12.67 -2.59 14.05
N ASP A 113 -12.29 -1.46 13.45
CA ASP A 113 -13.07 -0.83 12.39
C ASP A 113 -13.19 -1.77 11.18
N PRO A 114 -14.39 -2.03 10.63
CA PRO A 114 -14.58 -2.88 9.46
C PRO A 114 -13.77 -2.44 8.23
N LEU A 115 -13.37 -1.18 8.14
CA LEU A 115 -12.54 -0.67 7.05
C LEU A 115 -11.18 -1.37 6.96
N TRP A 116 -10.65 -1.90 8.05
CA TRP A 116 -9.44 -2.73 8.00
C TRP A 116 -9.63 -3.96 7.13
N MET A 117 -10.79 -4.60 7.24
CA MET A 117 -11.10 -5.78 6.42
C MET A 117 -11.34 -5.40 4.97
N THR A 118 -12.14 -4.36 4.69
CA THR A 118 -12.60 -4.02 3.34
C THR A 118 -11.60 -3.21 2.53
N ASN A 119 -10.69 -2.48 3.18
CA ASN A 119 -9.63 -1.72 2.51
C ASN A 119 -8.28 -2.43 2.47
N TYR A 120 -8.00 -3.33 3.41
CA TYR A 120 -6.67 -3.91 3.58
C TYR A 120 -6.69 -5.44 3.61
N GLU A 121 -7.19 -6.09 4.66
CA GLU A 121 -6.99 -7.52 4.87
C GLU A 121 -7.56 -8.40 3.76
N LEU A 122 -8.81 -8.16 3.35
CA LEU A 122 -9.48 -8.96 2.31
C LEU A 122 -9.09 -8.54 0.89
N VAL A 123 -8.54 -7.35 0.72
CA VAL A 123 -8.11 -6.86 -0.59
C VAL A 123 -6.70 -7.36 -0.92
N TYR A 124 -5.76 -7.16 0.00
CA TYR A 124 -4.36 -7.58 -0.17
C TYR A 124 -4.13 -8.94 0.47
N SER A 125 -4.97 -9.92 0.10
CA SER A 125 -5.02 -11.26 0.68
C SER A 125 -4.26 -12.32 -0.13
N HIS A 126 -3.61 -11.94 -1.23
CA HIS A 126 -2.76 -12.86 -1.99
C HIS A 126 -1.66 -13.41 -1.06
N PRO A 127 -1.35 -14.74 -1.10
CA PRO A 127 -0.34 -15.33 -0.23
C PRO A 127 1.01 -14.62 -0.26
N GLU A 128 1.45 -14.20 -1.44
CA GLU A 128 2.72 -13.49 -1.64
C GLU A 128 2.74 -12.05 -1.07
N LEU A 129 1.58 -11.51 -0.66
CA LEU A 129 1.46 -10.22 0.01
C LEU A 129 1.38 -10.35 1.55
N MET A 130 1.61 -11.55 2.11
CA MET A 130 1.75 -11.77 3.56
C MET A 130 3.10 -11.28 4.11
N LEU A 131 3.62 -10.22 3.53
CA LEU A 131 4.83 -9.47 3.88
C LEU A 131 4.55 -8.42 4.96
N ASP A 132 5.60 -7.83 5.50
CA ASP A 132 5.49 -6.63 6.33
C ASP A 132 5.02 -5.43 5.49
N TRP A 133 4.07 -4.69 6.02
CA TRP A 133 3.56 -3.44 5.45
C TRP A 133 3.96 -2.27 6.33
N PHE A 134 4.93 -1.49 5.90
CA PHE A 134 5.38 -0.27 6.58
C PHE A 134 4.57 0.93 6.08
N SER A 135 3.90 1.64 6.98
CA SER A 135 2.96 2.70 6.60
C SER A 135 3.31 4.06 7.19
N VAL A 136 2.82 5.11 6.54
CA VAL A 136 2.68 6.46 7.08
C VAL A 136 1.21 6.87 7.07
N CYS A 137 0.81 7.81 7.93
CA CYS A 137 -0.51 8.41 7.84
C CYS A 137 -0.58 9.40 6.67
N GLY A 138 -1.67 9.31 5.89
CA GLY A 138 -2.09 10.38 5.01
C GLY A 138 -3.11 11.31 5.68
N ASN A 139 -3.64 12.27 4.93
CA ASN A 139 -4.62 13.20 5.49
C ASN A 139 -5.99 12.55 5.78
N HIS A 140 -6.26 11.39 5.17
CA HIS A 140 -7.50 10.66 5.44
C HIS A 140 -7.43 9.91 6.77
N GLU A 141 -6.29 9.36 7.19
CA GLU A 141 -6.10 8.79 8.53
C GLU A 141 -6.31 9.85 9.62
N TYR A 142 -5.90 11.09 9.37
CA TYR A 142 -6.08 12.21 10.30
C TYR A 142 -7.52 12.71 10.44
N ARG A 143 -8.45 12.21 9.62
CA ARG A 143 -9.91 12.41 9.81
C ARG A 143 -10.52 11.39 10.75
N GLY A 144 -9.80 10.33 11.05
CA GLY A 144 -10.19 9.27 11.97
C GLY A 144 -9.33 9.26 13.23
N ASN A 145 -9.06 8.07 13.72
CA ASN A 145 -8.23 7.83 14.90
C ASN A 145 -6.82 7.38 14.46
N THR A 146 -5.86 8.30 14.44
CA THR A 146 -4.49 8.00 14.04
C THR A 146 -3.79 7.03 14.99
N GLN A 147 -4.17 7.00 16.29
CA GLN A 147 -3.62 6.03 17.23
C GLN A 147 -4.06 4.59 16.88
N ALA A 148 -5.30 4.41 16.38
CA ALA A 148 -5.78 3.11 15.93
C ALA A 148 -4.97 2.59 14.73
N VAL A 149 -4.43 3.49 13.88
CA VAL A 149 -3.57 3.10 12.76
C VAL A 149 -2.24 2.52 13.26
N LEU A 150 -1.64 3.14 14.29
CA LEU A 150 -0.44 2.61 14.93
C LEU A 150 -0.72 1.29 15.65
N ASP A 151 -1.80 1.25 16.43
CA ASP A 151 -2.14 0.10 17.28
C ASP A 151 -2.60 -1.12 16.48
N TYR A 152 -2.94 -0.97 15.21
CA TYR A 152 -3.35 -2.09 14.36
C TYR A 152 -2.25 -3.15 14.18
N GLY A 153 -0.99 -2.79 14.32
CA GLY A 153 0.13 -3.76 14.40
C GLY A 153 0.03 -4.78 15.53
N LYS A 154 -0.81 -4.53 16.56
CA LYS A 154 -1.13 -5.49 17.63
C LYS A 154 -2.20 -6.51 17.19
N VAL A 155 -2.92 -6.23 16.11
CA VAL A 155 -4.00 -7.07 15.55
C VAL A 155 -3.50 -7.83 14.32
N SER A 156 -2.90 -7.12 13.37
CA SER A 156 -2.37 -7.70 12.14
C SER A 156 -0.85 -7.81 12.19
N ARG A 157 -0.33 -9.03 12.10
CA ARG A 157 1.13 -9.31 12.14
C ARG A 157 1.91 -8.58 11.05
N ARG A 158 1.29 -8.42 9.88
CA ARG A 158 1.95 -7.79 8.72
C ARG A 158 1.90 -6.26 8.73
N TRP A 159 1.10 -5.62 9.61
CA TRP A 159 1.03 -4.16 9.72
C TRP A 159 2.12 -3.64 10.65
N VAL A 160 3.04 -2.85 10.12
CA VAL A 160 4.20 -2.33 10.87
C VAL A 160 4.22 -0.82 10.83
N MET A 161 3.84 -0.18 11.93
CA MET A 161 3.88 1.26 12.11
C MET A 161 4.27 1.58 13.57
N PRO A 162 5.57 1.56 13.89
CA PRO A 162 6.04 1.66 15.28
C PRO A 162 5.82 3.05 15.88
N SER A 163 5.73 4.09 15.04
CA SER A 163 5.43 5.47 15.41
C SER A 163 4.94 6.22 14.16
N LYS A 164 4.51 7.47 14.32
CA LYS A 164 4.01 8.28 13.19
C LYS A 164 5.12 8.63 12.18
N TYR A 165 6.35 8.73 12.65
CA TYR A 165 7.54 8.87 11.81
C TYR A 165 8.67 8.00 12.37
N TYR A 166 9.38 7.33 11.49
CA TYR A 166 10.42 6.35 11.85
C TYR A 166 11.33 6.05 10.67
N THR A 167 12.30 5.17 10.86
CA THR A 167 13.19 4.72 9.80
C THR A 167 13.38 3.19 9.86
N LYS A 168 13.57 2.60 8.70
CA LYS A 168 13.92 1.19 8.53
C LYS A 168 15.15 1.09 7.64
N VAL A 169 16.10 0.27 8.05
CA VAL A 169 17.31 -0.03 7.27
C VAL A 169 17.24 -1.48 6.82
N TYR A 170 17.61 -1.70 5.58
CA TYR A 170 17.86 -3.01 5.00
C TYR A 170 19.31 -3.09 4.58
N ASP A 171 19.94 -4.23 4.82
CA ASP A 171 21.30 -4.57 4.40
C ASP A 171 21.29 -5.99 3.85
N HIS A 172 21.69 -6.15 2.62
CA HIS A 172 21.78 -7.44 1.95
C HIS A 172 22.97 -7.47 1.01
N LYS A 173 23.84 -8.48 1.16
CA LYS A 173 25.04 -8.68 0.31
C LYS A 173 25.94 -7.44 0.19
N GLY A 174 25.93 -6.56 1.19
CA GLY A 174 26.73 -5.35 1.22
C GLY A 174 26.10 -4.15 0.51
N THR A 175 24.86 -4.27 0.04
CA THR A 175 24.00 -3.16 -0.35
C THR A 175 23.12 -2.75 0.82
N SER A 176 23.10 -1.47 1.14
CA SER A 176 22.30 -0.93 2.23
C SER A 176 21.39 0.20 1.77
N ILE A 177 20.15 0.19 2.28
CA ILE A 177 19.18 1.25 2.02
C ILE A 177 18.46 1.63 3.31
N ARG A 178 18.33 2.93 3.53
CA ARG A 178 17.50 3.51 4.59
C ARG A 178 16.23 4.07 3.99
N ILE A 179 15.09 3.60 4.48
CA ILE A 179 13.78 4.21 4.21
C ILE A 179 13.42 5.07 5.43
N VAL A 180 13.16 6.35 5.19
CA VAL A 180 12.74 7.34 6.20
C VAL A 180 11.28 7.63 6.00
N PHE A 181 10.44 7.28 6.95
CA PHE A 181 9.00 7.46 6.92
C PHE A 181 8.62 8.76 7.64
N LEU A 182 7.95 9.68 6.94
CA LEU A 182 7.53 10.99 7.48
C LEU A 182 6.01 11.06 7.62
N ASP A 183 5.57 11.58 8.73
CA ASP A 183 4.19 12.00 8.95
C ASP A 183 4.02 13.44 8.43
N THR A 184 3.58 13.58 7.21
CA THR A 184 3.55 14.87 6.52
C THR A 184 2.29 15.69 6.79
N THR A 185 1.20 15.08 7.25
CA THR A 185 -0.06 15.80 7.54
C THR A 185 0.13 16.92 8.56
N PRO A 186 0.77 16.70 9.74
CA PRO A 186 0.99 17.76 10.72
C PRO A 186 2.06 18.78 10.33
N LEU A 187 2.78 18.56 9.22
CA LEU A 187 3.74 19.52 8.69
C LEU A 187 3.10 20.59 7.79
N ILE A 188 1.78 20.56 7.59
CA ILE A 188 1.02 21.42 6.69
C ILE A 188 -0.01 22.22 7.50
N ASP A 189 0.06 23.54 7.44
CA ASP A 189 -0.77 24.44 8.25
C ASP A 189 -2.28 24.23 8.01
N LYS A 190 -2.68 24.02 6.77
CA LYS A 190 -4.08 23.71 6.41
C LYS A 190 -4.71 22.60 7.26
N TYR A 191 -3.96 21.54 7.57
CA TYR A 191 -4.48 20.43 8.38
C TYR A 191 -4.43 20.73 9.88
N ARG A 192 -3.44 21.47 10.30
CA ARG A 192 -3.30 21.92 11.70
C ARG A 192 -4.36 22.92 12.11
N GLU A 193 -4.80 23.77 11.19
CA GLU A 193 -5.83 24.80 11.42
C GLU A 193 -7.25 24.24 11.39
N ALA A 194 -7.48 23.18 10.62
CA ALA A 194 -8.82 22.57 10.43
C ALA A 194 -9.10 21.48 11.48
N ASN A 195 -9.07 21.83 12.77
CA ASN A 195 -9.16 20.90 13.91
C ASN A 195 -10.43 20.04 13.94
N GLU A 196 -11.56 20.57 13.49
CA GLU A 196 -12.81 19.78 13.44
C GLU A 196 -12.70 18.59 12.50
N LYS A 197 -11.93 18.75 11.41
CA LYS A 197 -11.77 17.73 10.38
C LYS A 197 -10.53 16.85 10.58
N TYR A 198 -9.49 17.40 11.23
CA TYR A 198 -8.20 16.74 11.44
C TYR A 198 -7.77 16.90 12.91
N PRO A 199 -8.50 16.26 13.86
CA PRO A 199 -8.41 16.57 15.28
C PRO A 199 -7.06 16.29 15.93
N ASP A 200 -6.22 15.46 15.28
CA ASP A 200 -4.90 15.11 15.82
C ASP A 200 -3.76 15.91 15.16
N ALA A 201 -3.99 16.58 14.03
CA ALA A 201 -2.90 17.23 13.29
C ALA A 201 -2.21 18.35 14.06
N CYS A 202 -2.96 19.18 14.81
CA CYS A 202 -2.40 20.26 15.62
C CYS A 202 -1.72 19.77 16.91
N LYS A 203 -2.01 18.55 17.36
CA LYS A 203 -1.45 17.96 18.58
C LYS A 203 -0.02 17.45 18.37
N GLU A 204 0.36 17.19 17.12
CA GLU A 204 1.68 16.68 16.80
C GLU A 204 2.75 17.76 16.93
N ASP A 205 3.88 17.37 17.50
CA ASP A 205 5.06 18.24 17.63
C ASP A 205 5.88 18.26 16.33
N MET A 206 5.55 19.20 15.47
CA MET A 206 6.24 19.39 14.18
C MET A 206 7.74 19.62 14.35
N GLN A 207 8.16 20.41 15.35
CA GLN A 207 9.59 20.73 15.54
C GLN A 207 10.38 19.51 15.98
N LYS A 208 9.79 18.67 16.82
CA LYS A 208 10.38 17.38 17.23
C LYS A 208 10.60 16.48 16.03
N GLN A 209 9.61 16.35 15.13
CA GLN A 209 9.75 15.54 13.92
C GLN A 209 10.82 16.11 12.97
N LEU A 210 10.84 17.41 12.73
CA LEU A 210 11.86 18.04 11.87
C LEU A 210 13.27 17.92 12.45
N SER A 211 13.42 18.05 13.76
CA SER A 211 14.70 17.82 14.44
C SER A 211 15.14 16.35 14.36
N TRP A 212 14.20 15.41 14.48
CA TRP A 212 14.46 13.98 14.29
C TRP A 212 14.88 13.68 12.85
N LEU A 213 14.22 14.27 11.84
CA LEU A 213 14.59 14.11 10.43
C LEU A 213 16.01 14.61 10.18
N ASP A 214 16.36 15.79 10.69
CA ASP A 214 17.71 16.36 10.58
C ASP A 214 18.78 15.41 11.15
N GLN A 215 18.55 14.89 12.36
CA GLN A 215 19.47 13.94 13.00
C GLN A 215 19.56 12.60 12.25
N THR A 216 18.43 12.11 11.75
CA THR A 216 18.36 10.87 10.99
C THR A 216 19.18 10.96 9.68
N LEU A 217 19.00 12.05 8.93
CA LEU A 217 19.73 12.25 7.68
C LEU A 217 21.23 12.51 7.94
N LYS A 218 21.57 13.26 8.99
CA LYS A 218 22.96 13.46 9.42
C LYS A 218 23.67 12.14 9.75
N GLY A 219 22.95 11.22 10.37
CA GLY A 219 23.48 9.93 10.82
C GLY A 219 23.48 8.83 9.75
N ALA A 220 22.81 9.05 8.62
CA ALA A 220 22.66 8.05 7.57
C ALA A 220 23.98 7.80 6.83
N LYS A 221 24.36 6.51 6.71
CA LYS A 221 25.60 6.04 6.06
C LYS A 221 25.33 4.96 5.03
N GLU A 222 24.05 4.65 4.83
CA GLU A 222 23.62 3.63 3.89
C GLU A 222 23.96 4.06 2.45
N ASP A 223 24.05 3.08 1.57
CA ASP A 223 24.30 3.32 0.15
C ASP A 223 23.26 4.22 -0.48
N TRP A 224 22.02 4.06 -0.02
CA TRP A 224 20.85 4.79 -0.49
C TRP A 224 19.98 5.27 0.67
N VAL A 225 19.47 6.48 0.55
CA VAL A 225 18.47 7.05 1.47
C VAL A 225 17.27 7.49 0.65
N VAL A 226 16.11 6.91 0.95
CA VAL A 226 14.82 7.26 0.35
C VAL A 226 13.90 7.78 1.45
N VAL A 227 13.30 8.94 1.22
CA VAL A 227 12.34 9.54 2.15
C VAL A 227 10.94 9.34 1.60
N VAL A 228 10.05 8.79 2.40
CA VAL A 228 8.66 8.51 2.07
C VAL A 228 7.74 9.34 2.95
N GLY A 229 6.84 10.08 2.33
CA GLY A 229 5.76 10.79 3.01
C GLY A 229 4.46 10.66 2.23
N HIS A 230 3.38 11.27 2.70
CA HIS A 230 2.12 11.23 1.94
C HIS A 230 1.98 12.42 0.99
N HIS A 231 2.32 13.63 1.43
CA HIS A 231 2.12 14.85 0.65
C HIS A 231 3.34 15.21 -0.22
N PRO A 232 3.13 15.75 -1.44
CA PRO A 232 4.22 16.10 -2.35
C PRO A 232 4.94 17.39 -1.94
N ILE A 233 6.24 17.46 -2.26
CA ILE A 233 7.04 18.69 -2.25
C ILE A 233 6.85 19.43 -3.58
N TYR A 234 6.93 18.69 -4.68
CA TYR A 234 6.63 19.16 -6.04
C TYR A 234 5.60 18.26 -6.69
N ALA A 235 4.60 18.83 -7.32
CA ALA A 235 3.60 18.11 -8.11
C ALA A 235 2.75 19.06 -8.95
N GLU A 236 2.26 18.59 -10.09
CA GLU A 236 1.07 19.13 -10.73
C GLU A 236 -0.16 18.64 -9.99
N THR A 237 -1.04 19.55 -9.61
CA THR A 237 -2.29 19.21 -8.92
C THR A 237 -3.23 20.39 -8.88
N GLY A 238 -4.55 20.14 -8.95
CA GLY A 238 -5.60 21.11 -8.65
C GLY A 238 -5.80 21.43 -7.15
N LYS A 239 -5.03 20.78 -6.25
CA LYS A 239 -5.06 21.08 -4.80
C LYS A 239 -4.38 22.41 -4.51
N THR A 240 -4.62 22.96 -3.31
CA THR A 240 -4.06 24.25 -2.92
C THR A 240 -2.53 24.23 -2.94
N VAL A 241 -1.94 25.30 -3.43
CA VAL A 241 -0.48 25.44 -3.49
C VAL A 241 0.17 25.41 -2.09
N ASN A 242 -0.54 25.86 -1.05
CA ASN A 242 -0.03 25.96 0.31
C ASN A 242 0.49 24.62 0.86
N GLU A 243 -0.12 23.50 0.51
CA GLU A 243 0.38 22.20 0.94
C GLU A 243 1.83 21.98 0.49
N ARG A 244 2.12 22.28 -0.78
CA ARG A 244 3.49 22.16 -1.33
C ARG A 244 4.44 23.21 -0.79
N LEU A 245 3.97 24.46 -0.61
CA LEU A 245 4.79 25.52 -0.04
C LEU A 245 5.22 25.20 1.39
N ASP A 246 4.35 24.65 2.21
CA ASP A 246 4.68 24.19 3.55
C ASP A 246 5.72 23.09 3.54
N MET A 247 5.57 22.09 2.66
CA MET A 247 6.55 21.01 2.48
C MET A 247 7.90 21.54 1.98
N GLN A 248 7.89 22.45 1.00
CA GLN A 248 9.10 23.11 0.48
C GLN A 248 9.79 23.94 1.56
N LYS A 249 9.04 24.65 2.40
CA LYS A 249 9.59 25.48 3.48
C LYS A 249 10.20 24.64 4.60
N ARG A 250 9.58 23.52 4.97
CA ARG A 250 9.90 22.76 6.18
C ARG A 250 10.76 21.54 5.96
N VAL A 251 10.46 20.79 4.89
CA VAL A 251 11.09 19.48 4.63
C VAL A 251 12.24 19.58 3.63
N MET A 252 12.02 20.25 2.51
CA MET A 252 13.02 20.34 1.44
C MET A 252 14.41 20.81 1.91
N PRO A 253 14.57 21.84 2.77
CA PRO A 253 15.90 22.28 3.22
C PRO A 253 16.65 21.18 3.99
N LEU A 254 15.92 20.31 4.72
CA LEU A 254 16.53 19.19 5.44
C LEU A 254 16.97 18.08 4.50
N LEU A 255 16.19 17.80 3.44
CA LEU A 255 16.56 16.80 2.45
C LEU A 255 17.85 17.17 1.70
N HIS A 256 18.07 18.46 1.43
CA HIS A 256 19.27 18.94 0.75
C HIS A 256 20.50 19.06 1.66
N LYS A 257 20.30 19.20 2.96
CA LYS A 257 21.35 19.60 3.90
C LYS A 257 22.59 18.68 3.88
N TYR A 258 22.40 17.39 3.68
CA TYR A 258 23.47 16.39 3.77
C TYR A 258 23.82 15.75 2.43
N ASN A 259 23.10 16.09 1.36
CA ASN A 259 23.29 15.58 -0.01
C ASN A 259 23.32 14.03 -0.10
N ASN A 260 22.58 13.37 0.79
CA ASN A 260 22.53 11.90 0.86
C ASN A 260 21.14 11.32 0.51
N VAL A 261 20.12 12.16 0.32
CA VAL A 261 18.79 11.71 -0.10
C VAL A 261 18.77 11.52 -1.61
N ALA A 262 18.46 10.31 -2.05
CA ALA A 262 18.35 9.96 -3.45
C ALA A 262 16.99 10.30 -4.04
N MET A 263 15.91 9.98 -3.30
CA MET A 263 14.53 10.16 -3.75
C MET A 263 13.62 10.61 -2.59
N TYR A 264 12.61 11.42 -2.92
CA TYR A 264 11.44 11.68 -2.08
C TYR A 264 10.22 11.07 -2.78
N VAL A 265 9.52 10.15 -2.12
CA VAL A 265 8.36 9.44 -2.68
C VAL A 265 7.12 9.76 -1.88
N CYS A 266 6.01 10.05 -2.56
CA CYS A 266 4.73 10.38 -1.92
C CYS A 266 3.53 9.89 -2.73
N GLY A 267 2.32 10.03 -2.16
CA GLY A 267 1.04 9.74 -2.81
C GLY A 267 0.18 10.99 -2.99
N HIS A 268 -1.05 10.96 -2.44
CA HIS A 268 -1.97 12.09 -2.28
C HIS A 268 -2.63 12.62 -3.55
N ILE A 269 -1.93 12.63 -4.68
CA ILE A 269 -2.40 13.29 -5.92
C ILE A 269 -3.15 12.31 -6.82
N HIS A 270 -2.91 11.00 -6.68
CA HIS A 270 -3.53 9.93 -7.45
C HIS A 270 -3.17 9.96 -8.94
N ASN A 271 -1.93 10.17 -9.26
CA ASN A 271 -1.35 10.02 -10.59
C ASN A 271 0.16 9.84 -10.47
N PHE A 272 0.78 9.31 -11.50
CA PHE A 272 2.24 9.21 -11.52
C PHE A 272 2.88 10.52 -11.96
N GLN A 273 3.88 10.97 -11.22
CA GLN A 273 4.75 12.07 -11.64
C GLN A 273 6.19 11.78 -11.21
N HIS A 274 7.14 12.04 -12.10
CA HIS A 274 8.55 12.16 -11.81
C HIS A 274 8.97 13.59 -12.09
N ILE A 275 9.39 14.30 -11.07
CA ILE A 275 9.83 15.69 -11.15
C ILE A 275 11.28 15.76 -10.69
N GLN A 276 12.12 16.37 -11.51
CA GLN A 276 13.51 16.67 -11.21
C GLN A 276 13.77 18.16 -11.44
N MET A 277 14.06 18.88 -10.37
CA MET A 277 14.30 20.31 -10.45
C MET A 277 15.73 20.57 -10.94
N LYS A 278 15.91 21.61 -11.73
CA LYS A 278 17.22 21.96 -12.29
C LYS A 278 18.25 22.21 -11.18
N GLY A 279 19.34 21.44 -11.22
CA GLY A 279 20.42 21.53 -10.23
C GLY A 279 20.15 20.81 -8.91
N ASP A 280 19.04 20.09 -8.81
CA ASP A 280 18.70 19.24 -7.66
C ASP A 280 19.18 17.80 -7.90
N ASN A 281 19.69 17.17 -6.86
CA ASN A 281 20.11 15.77 -6.90
C ASN A 281 19.00 14.80 -6.46
N ILE A 282 17.87 15.30 -5.97
CA ILE A 282 16.76 14.50 -5.47
C ILE A 282 15.73 14.30 -6.59
N ASP A 283 15.31 13.05 -6.81
CA ASP A 283 14.17 12.76 -7.66
C ASP A 283 12.89 12.79 -6.80
N TYR A 284 11.93 13.62 -7.20
CA TYR A 284 10.64 13.76 -6.53
C TYR A 284 9.60 12.91 -7.26
N ILE A 285 9.09 11.92 -6.56
CA ILE A 285 8.17 10.93 -7.10
C ILE A 285 6.80 11.09 -6.47
N VAL A 286 5.79 11.37 -7.27
CA VAL A 286 4.39 11.14 -6.89
C VAL A 286 4.02 9.77 -7.42
N ASN A 287 3.81 8.82 -6.52
CA ASN A 287 3.32 7.49 -6.85
C ASN A 287 1.80 7.56 -7.02
N SER A 288 1.25 6.87 -8.01
CA SER A 288 -0.19 6.91 -8.27
C SER A 288 -0.97 6.15 -7.20
N SER A 289 -2.27 6.38 -7.19
CA SER A 289 -3.18 5.60 -6.36
C SER A 289 -3.27 4.15 -6.86
N ALA A 290 -3.15 3.21 -5.94
CA ALA A 290 -3.43 1.80 -6.21
C ALA A 290 -4.95 1.50 -6.26
N SER A 291 -5.78 2.51 -6.56
CA SER A 291 -7.23 2.33 -6.68
C SER A 291 -7.90 3.24 -7.70
N LEU A 292 -7.74 4.55 -7.61
CA LEU A 292 -8.44 5.55 -8.44
C LEU A 292 -7.50 6.68 -8.83
N ALA A 293 -7.19 6.83 -10.11
CA ALA A 293 -6.31 7.87 -10.61
C ALA A 293 -7.03 9.15 -11.03
N ARG A 294 -6.25 10.21 -11.24
CA ARG A 294 -6.68 11.55 -11.67
C ARG A 294 -5.85 12.04 -12.84
N LYS A 295 -6.44 12.93 -13.63
CA LYS A 295 -5.74 13.60 -14.73
C LYS A 295 -4.52 14.37 -14.21
N VAL A 296 -3.51 14.47 -15.06
CA VAL A 296 -2.24 15.18 -14.82
C VAL A 296 -1.77 15.80 -16.12
N LYS A 297 -1.01 16.88 -16.01
CA LYS A 297 -0.30 17.54 -17.12
C LYS A 297 1.12 17.91 -16.67
N PRO A 298 2.07 18.09 -17.58
CA PRO A 298 3.42 18.50 -17.21
C PRO A 298 3.44 19.90 -16.55
N VAL A 299 4.37 20.05 -15.59
CA VAL A 299 4.76 21.34 -14.99
C VAL A 299 6.29 21.46 -15.06
N ASP A 300 6.84 22.58 -14.59
CA ASP A 300 8.31 22.75 -14.54
C ASP A 300 8.99 21.62 -13.78
N GLY A 301 10.07 21.08 -14.33
CA GLY A 301 10.80 19.95 -13.80
C GLY A 301 10.17 18.58 -14.09
N THR A 302 9.02 18.49 -14.76
CA THR A 302 8.41 17.19 -15.10
C THR A 302 9.26 16.41 -16.08
N VAL A 303 9.75 15.25 -15.65
CA VAL A 303 10.43 14.25 -16.50
C VAL A 303 9.41 13.28 -17.08
N PHE A 304 8.42 12.86 -16.26
CA PHE A 304 7.33 11.97 -16.67
C PHE A 304 6.07 12.27 -15.86
N CYS A 305 4.92 12.08 -16.48
CA CYS A 305 3.64 12.03 -15.78
C CYS A 305 2.61 11.17 -16.53
N SER A 306 1.75 10.50 -15.76
CA SER A 306 0.69 9.64 -16.30
C SER A 306 -0.55 9.61 -15.39
N PRO A 307 -1.77 9.62 -15.94
CA PRO A 307 -3.01 9.46 -15.18
C PRO A 307 -3.38 7.99 -14.92
N ALA A 308 -2.45 7.06 -15.08
CA ALA A 308 -2.71 5.64 -14.82
C ALA A 308 -2.82 5.35 -13.32
N GLU A 309 -3.68 4.40 -12.97
CA GLU A 309 -3.66 3.74 -11.66
C GLU A 309 -2.49 2.76 -11.60
N GLY A 310 -1.97 2.51 -10.38
CA GLY A 310 -0.91 1.52 -10.21
C GLY A 310 -0.11 1.68 -8.92
N PHE A 311 1.08 1.11 -8.93
CA PHE A 311 2.03 1.10 -7.83
C PHE A 311 3.46 1.20 -8.38
N SER A 312 4.46 1.26 -7.50
CA SER A 312 5.86 1.25 -7.94
C SER A 312 6.65 0.11 -7.32
N VAL A 313 7.70 -0.30 -8.02
CA VAL A 313 8.75 -1.18 -7.51
C VAL A 313 10.02 -0.36 -7.30
N LEU A 314 10.52 -0.31 -6.07
CA LEU A 314 11.80 0.29 -5.73
C LEU A 314 12.83 -0.83 -5.59
N THR A 315 13.93 -0.73 -6.32
CA THR A 315 15.00 -1.71 -6.36
C THR A 315 16.32 -1.05 -6.02
N ALA A 316 17.04 -1.58 -5.04
CA ALA A 316 18.37 -1.11 -4.65
C ALA A 316 19.44 -2.17 -4.92
N ASP A 317 20.47 -1.78 -5.65
CA ASP A 317 21.71 -2.50 -5.82
C ASP A 317 22.87 -1.62 -5.34
N LYS A 318 24.06 -2.19 -5.15
CA LYS A 318 25.23 -1.45 -4.65
C LYS A 318 25.55 -0.16 -5.42
N LYS A 319 25.32 -0.16 -6.74
CA LYS A 319 25.67 0.93 -7.65
C LYS A 319 24.46 1.69 -8.20
N GLN A 320 23.26 1.15 -8.05
CA GLN A 320 22.08 1.68 -8.70
C GLN A 320 20.86 1.59 -7.80
N LEU A 321 20.08 2.67 -7.76
CA LEU A 321 18.73 2.70 -7.19
C LEU A 321 17.75 2.96 -8.33
N ARG A 322 16.74 2.10 -8.46
CA ARG A 322 15.69 2.20 -9.50
C ARG A 322 14.32 2.27 -8.86
N LEU A 323 13.46 3.12 -9.41
CA LEU A 323 12.04 3.11 -9.10
C LEU A 323 11.27 2.97 -10.40
N SER A 324 10.56 1.85 -10.56
CA SER A 324 9.77 1.54 -11.74
C SER A 324 8.28 1.71 -11.43
N MET A 325 7.61 2.56 -12.21
CA MET A 325 6.17 2.82 -12.12
C MET A 325 5.43 1.75 -12.92
N ILE A 326 4.51 1.05 -12.27
CA ILE A 326 3.74 -0.07 -12.83
C ILE A 326 2.28 0.35 -12.93
N ASP A 327 1.70 0.27 -14.12
CA ASP A 327 0.27 0.51 -14.31
C ASP A 327 -0.60 -0.68 -13.87
N LYS A 328 -1.92 -0.49 -13.86
CA LYS A 328 -2.89 -1.53 -13.47
C LYS A 328 -2.86 -2.80 -14.34
N ASP A 329 -2.24 -2.75 -15.51
CA ASP A 329 -2.11 -3.86 -16.46
C ASP A 329 -0.73 -4.55 -16.37
N GLY A 330 0.11 -4.12 -15.41
CA GLY A 330 1.44 -4.68 -15.15
C GLY A 330 2.53 -4.21 -16.11
N ASN A 331 2.30 -3.11 -16.84
CA ASN A 331 3.31 -2.53 -17.71
C ASN A 331 4.22 -1.59 -16.92
N ILE A 332 5.52 -1.67 -17.18
CA ILE A 332 6.49 -0.66 -16.71
C ILE A 332 6.32 0.57 -17.60
N ILE A 333 5.70 1.62 -17.09
CA ILE A 333 5.42 2.84 -17.85
C ILE A 333 6.51 3.90 -17.71
N HIS A 334 7.32 3.82 -16.67
CA HIS A 334 8.48 4.70 -16.45
C HIS A 334 9.43 4.08 -15.44
N THR A 335 10.74 4.35 -15.60
CA THR A 335 11.77 3.96 -14.63
C THR A 335 12.68 5.15 -14.34
N VAL A 336 12.81 5.49 -13.08
CA VAL A 336 13.79 6.45 -12.54
C VAL A 336 15.01 5.66 -12.12
N THR A 337 16.20 6.10 -12.56
CA THR A 337 17.45 5.43 -12.24
C THR A 337 18.45 6.41 -11.65
N LYS A 338 18.99 6.09 -10.49
CA LYS A 338 20.05 6.81 -9.79
C LYS A 338 21.30 5.95 -9.78
N ASN A 339 22.40 6.46 -10.27
CA ASN A 339 23.70 5.81 -10.20
C ASN A 339 24.58 6.50 -9.16
N LYS A 340 25.47 5.71 -8.49
CA LYS A 340 26.51 6.26 -7.63
C LYS A 340 27.62 6.91 -8.44
#